data_1fafe3cce9d108510361e588429b0598
#
_entry.id   1fafe3cce9d108510361e588429b0598
#
_cell.length_a   1.000
_cell.length_b   1.000
_cell.length_c   1.000
_cell.angle_alpha   90.00
_cell.angle_beta   90.00
_cell.angle_gamma   90.00
#
_symmetry.space_group_name_H-M   'P 1'
#
loop_
_entity.id
_entity.type
_entity.pdbx_description
1 polymer ?
#
loop_
_entity_poly.entity_id
_entity_poly.type
_entity_poly.pdbx_seq_one_letter_code
_entity_poly.pdbx_strand_id
1 'polypeptide(L)'
;MKLGFIGTGTITTSVIEGLLKSKAKIGQINISKRSKKNSLKLRKKSKKIKVYSKNQDIIDKSSIIFVGLLPKVATKELKICKFKKGQIIVSFVSTLNIKNLKTLCNPAKVIIKAAPLPMASDSLSPTIIFPNHRLIKSLFELIGSVVVAKNEKQNNHLWVMSS
;
A
#
# COMPACT_ATOMS: atom_id res chain seq x y z
N MET A 1 9.25 5.33 -10.61
CA MET A 1 8.59 4.07 -10.20
C MET A 1 7.11 4.09 -10.55
N LYS A 2 6.46 2.93 -10.72
CA LYS A 2 5.03 2.78 -10.95
C LYS A 2 4.39 2.12 -9.72
N LEU A 3 3.48 2.82 -9.07
CA LEU A 3 2.81 2.36 -7.86
C LEU A 3 1.41 1.87 -8.19
N GLY A 4 0.99 0.78 -7.58
CA GLY A 4 -0.37 0.24 -7.66
C GLY A 4 -1.04 0.24 -6.29
N PHE A 5 -2.29 0.64 -6.22
CA PHE A 5 -3.07 0.62 -4.99
C PHE A 5 -4.36 -0.16 -5.20
N ILE A 6 -4.44 -1.31 -4.57
CA ILE A 6 -5.65 -2.15 -4.53
C ILE A 6 -6.47 -1.74 -3.30
N GLY A 7 -7.57 -1.06 -3.55
CA GLY A 7 -8.37 -0.38 -2.54
C GLY A 7 -8.04 1.11 -2.45
N THR A 8 -9.08 1.93 -2.32
CA THR A 8 -9.00 3.40 -2.23
C THR A 8 -9.78 3.90 -1.00
N GLY A 9 -9.58 3.23 0.15
CA GLY A 9 -10.10 3.66 1.44
C GLY A 9 -9.36 4.89 1.99
N THR A 10 -9.73 5.33 3.19
CA THR A 10 -9.16 6.54 3.83
C THR A 10 -7.65 6.49 3.92
N ILE A 11 -7.07 5.43 4.46
CA ILE A 11 -5.61 5.27 4.62
C ILE A 11 -4.90 5.33 3.27
N THR A 12 -5.38 4.55 2.29
CA THR A 12 -4.78 4.54 0.94
C THR A 12 -4.83 5.91 0.29
N THR A 13 -5.96 6.61 0.41
CA THR A 13 -6.13 7.96 -0.13
C THR A 13 -5.13 8.93 0.50
N SER A 14 -4.98 8.90 1.82
CA SER A 14 -4.04 9.76 2.55
C SER A 14 -2.58 9.50 2.17
N VAL A 15 -2.19 8.22 2.02
CA VAL A 15 -0.85 7.86 1.55
C VAL A 15 -0.59 8.38 0.13
N ILE A 16 -1.55 8.21 -0.79
CA ILE A 16 -1.43 8.71 -2.17
C ILE A 16 -1.31 10.24 -2.17
N GLU A 17 -2.14 10.94 -1.40
CA GLU A 17 -2.11 12.41 -1.31
C GLU A 17 -0.77 12.91 -0.75
N GLY A 18 -0.24 12.29 0.29
CA GLY A 18 1.06 12.60 0.85
C GLY A 18 2.19 12.38 -0.16
N LEU A 19 2.20 11.22 -0.83
CA LEU A 19 3.20 10.92 -1.85
C LEU A 19 3.15 11.87 -3.04
N LEU A 20 1.97 12.34 -3.45
CA LEU A 20 1.82 13.34 -4.52
C LEU A 20 2.39 14.70 -4.14
N LYS A 21 2.28 15.10 -2.88
CA LYS A 21 2.84 16.36 -2.35
C LYS A 21 4.35 16.27 -2.12
N SER A 22 4.87 15.06 -1.96
CA SER A 22 6.29 14.81 -1.63
C SER A 22 7.21 14.96 -2.85
N LYS A 23 8.53 14.92 -2.59
CA LYS A 23 9.58 14.89 -3.63
C LYS A 23 9.79 13.50 -4.27
N ALA A 24 8.87 12.54 -4.05
CA ALA A 24 8.97 11.20 -4.60
C ALA A 24 8.97 11.20 -6.14
N LYS A 25 9.95 10.51 -6.74
CA LYS A 25 10.02 10.33 -8.21
C LYS A 25 9.04 9.25 -8.67
N ILE A 26 7.74 9.58 -8.66
CA ILE A 26 6.67 8.70 -9.09
C ILE A 26 6.31 9.01 -10.54
N GLY A 27 6.39 8.00 -11.41
CA GLY A 27 5.98 8.13 -12.82
C GLY A 27 4.48 7.92 -13.00
N GLN A 28 3.91 6.93 -12.32
CA GLN A 28 2.48 6.60 -12.43
C GLN A 28 1.95 5.99 -11.13
N ILE A 29 0.69 6.30 -10.83
CA ILE A 29 -0.08 5.72 -9.73
C ILE A 29 -1.33 5.05 -10.31
N ASN A 30 -1.42 3.74 -10.19
CA ASN A 30 -2.54 2.93 -10.65
C ASN A 30 -3.44 2.62 -9.46
N ILE A 31 -4.71 2.98 -9.52
CA ILE A 31 -5.64 2.81 -8.40
C ILE A 31 -6.91 2.07 -8.80
N SER A 32 -7.52 1.36 -7.84
CA SER A 32 -8.78 0.68 -8.06
C SER A 32 -9.96 1.65 -8.05
N LYS A 33 -10.96 1.37 -8.89
CA LYS A 33 -12.23 2.10 -8.96
C LYS A 33 -13.15 1.82 -7.76
N ARG A 34 -12.81 0.89 -6.86
CA ARG A 34 -13.70 0.35 -5.83
C ARG A 34 -14.45 1.41 -5.02
N SER A 35 -13.78 2.44 -4.52
CA SER A 35 -14.42 3.63 -3.98
C SER A 35 -14.53 4.70 -5.08
N LYS A 36 -15.66 4.74 -5.79
CA LYS A 36 -15.87 5.67 -6.91
C LYS A 36 -15.62 7.11 -6.50
N LYS A 37 -16.11 7.55 -5.33
CA LYS A 37 -15.91 8.90 -4.79
C LYS A 37 -14.42 9.21 -4.62
N ASN A 38 -13.68 8.34 -3.93
CA ASN A 38 -12.25 8.56 -3.64
C ASN A 38 -11.39 8.46 -4.91
N SER A 39 -11.67 7.48 -5.78
CA SER A 39 -10.89 7.33 -7.03
C SER A 39 -11.08 8.50 -7.98
N LEU A 40 -12.27 9.07 -8.08
CA LEU A 40 -12.52 10.29 -8.88
C LEU A 40 -11.85 11.52 -8.25
N LYS A 41 -11.92 11.67 -6.92
CA LYS A 41 -11.21 12.76 -6.21
C LYS A 41 -9.70 12.70 -6.46
N LEU A 42 -9.10 11.52 -6.32
CA LEU A 42 -7.67 11.32 -6.55
C LEU A 42 -7.27 11.60 -8.02
N ARG A 43 -8.06 11.09 -8.98
CA ARG A 43 -7.78 11.31 -10.40
C ARG A 43 -7.73 12.79 -10.78
N LYS A 44 -8.58 13.62 -10.15
CA LYS A 44 -8.58 15.09 -10.37
C LYS A 44 -7.30 15.77 -9.83
N LYS A 45 -6.65 15.19 -8.84
CA LYS A 45 -5.45 15.78 -8.21
C LYS A 45 -4.18 15.65 -9.04
N SER A 46 -4.05 14.63 -9.91
CA SER A 46 -2.84 14.44 -10.70
C SER A 46 -3.08 13.63 -11.97
N LYS A 47 -2.49 14.08 -13.09
CA LYS A 47 -2.46 13.33 -14.35
C LYS A 47 -1.70 11.99 -14.27
N LYS A 48 -0.85 11.82 -13.24
CA LYS A 48 -0.14 10.57 -12.96
C LYS A 48 -1.06 9.44 -12.48
N ILE A 49 -2.28 9.76 -12.02
CA ILE A 49 -3.23 8.78 -11.51
C ILE A 49 -4.06 8.18 -12.63
N LYS A 50 -4.02 6.85 -12.71
CA LYS A 50 -4.84 6.03 -13.62
C LYS A 50 -5.77 5.15 -12.80
N VAL A 51 -7.07 5.15 -13.15
CA VAL A 51 -8.12 4.38 -12.45
C VAL A 51 -8.46 3.15 -13.27
N TYR A 52 -8.48 1.99 -12.63
CA TYR A 52 -8.80 0.70 -13.25
C TYR A 52 -9.97 0.02 -12.54
N SER A 53 -10.79 -0.68 -13.31
CA SER A 53 -11.92 -1.46 -12.78
C SER A 53 -11.49 -2.84 -12.26
N LYS A 54 -10.41 -3.41 -12.80
CA LYS A 54 -9.87 -4.71 -12.41
C LYS A 54 -8.57 -4.55 -11.62
N ASN A 55 -8.43 -5.26 -10.50
CA ASN A 55 -7.21 -5.26 -9.70
C ASN A 55 -6.01 -5.83 -10.48
N GLN A 56 -6.26 -6.78 -11.40
CA GLN A 56 -5.21 -7.35 -12.24
C GLN A 56 -4.51 -6.30 -13.11
N ASP A 57 -5.27 -5.36 -13.69
CA ASP A 57 -4.70 -4.29 -14.52
C ASP A 57 -3.74 -3.38 -13.71
N ILE A 58 -4.05 -3.18 -12.41
CA ILE A 58 -3.19 -2.43 -11.49
C ILE A 58 -1.89 -3.19 -11.25
N ILE A 59 -2.00 -4.49 -10.95
CA ILE A 59 -0.86 -5.37 -10.70
C ILE A 59 0.05 -5.42 -11.91
N ASP A 60 -0.51 -5.62 -13.10
CA ASP A 60 0.26 -5.76 -14.33
C ASP A 60 1.07 -4.52 -14.70
N LYS A 61 0.59 -3.35 -14.30
CA LYS A 61 1.17 -2.04 -14.64
C LYS A 61 2.02 -1.42 -13.53
N SER A 62 2.23 -2.13 -12.40
CA SER A 62 2.91 -1.58 -11.23
C SER A 62 4.06 -2.47 -10.76
N SER A 63 5.11 -1.85 -10.24
CA SER A 63 6.25 -2.55 -9.63
C SER A 63 6.14 -2.68 -8.11
N ILE A 64 5.42 -1.76 -7.47
CA ILE A 64 5.11 -1.78 -6.04
C ILE A 64 3.60 -1.77 -5.88
N ILE A 65 3.06 -2.76 -5.19
CA ILE A 65 1.61 -2.94 -4.99
C ILE A 65 1.28 -2.72 -3.53
N PHE A 66 0.46 -1.72 -3.26
CA PHE A 66 -0.11 -1.44 -1.94
C PHE A 66 -1.50 -2.08 -1.85
N VAL A 67 -1.72 -2.88 -0.81
CA VAL A 67 -2.99 -3.57 -0.54
C VAL A 67 -3.69 -2.88 0.62
N GLY A 68 -4.66 -2.02 0.30
CA GLY A 68 -5.47 -1.27 1.26
C GLY A 68 -6.93 -1.70 1.25
N LEU A 69 -7.16 -3.01 1.43
CA LEU A 69 -8.49 -3.63 1.45
C LEU A 69 -8.93 -3.94 2.89
N LEU A 70 -10.23 -4.01 3.10
CA LEU A 70 -10.77 -4.55 4.34
C LEU A 70 -10.37 -6.03 4.50
N PRO A 71 -10.08 -6.51 5.73
CA PRO A 71 -9.61 -7.88 5.98
C PRO A 71 -10.46 -8.96 5.33
N LYS A 72 -11.78 -8.89 5.48
CA LYS A 72 -12.75 -9.86 4.91
C LYS A 72 -12.70 -9.94 3.38
N VAL A 73 -12.24 -8.90 2.72
CA VAL A 73 -12.19 -8.80 1.25
C VAL A 73 -10.82 -9.14 0.72
N ALA A 74 -9.76 -8.80 1.46
CA ALA A 74 -8.38 -8.92 1.01
C ALA A 74 -8.02 -10.34 0.55
N THR A 75 -8.34 -11.35 1.35
CA THR A 75 -8.04 -12.76 1.01
C THR A 75 -8.72 -13.19 -0.29
N LYS A 76 -10.00 -12.83 -0.48
CA LYS A 76 -10.77 -13.19 -1.68
C LYS A 76 -10.18 -12.50 -2.92
N GLU A 77 -9.93 -11.22 -2.84
CA GLU A 77 -9.42 -10.43 -3.96
C GLU A 77 -7.98 -10.84 -4.35
N LEU A 78 -7.11 -11.10 -3.37
CA LEU A 78 -5.73 -11.49 -3.64
C LEU A 78 -5.62 -12.90 -4.23
N LYS A 79 -6.51 -13.84 -3.85
CA LYS A 79 -6.54 -15.21 -4.39
C LYS A 79 -6.74 -15.27 -5.91
N ILE A 80 -7.50 -14.35 -6.48
CA ILE A 80 -7.80 -14.33 -7.91
C ILE A 80 -6.81 -13.51 -8.72
N CYS A 81 -5.90 -12.81 -8.06
CA CYS A 81 -4.89 -11.98 -8.69
C CYS A 81 -3.62 -12.79 -9.00
N LYS A 82 -2.97 -12.45 -10.13
CA LYS A 82 -1.69 -13.02 -10.54
C LYS A 82 -0.59 -11.99 -10.36
N PHE A 83 0.33 -12.24 -9.43
CA PHE A 83 1.47 -11.39 -9.15
C PHE A 83 2.70 -11.80 -9.98
N LYS A 84 3.74 -10.95 -9.99
CA LYS A 84 5.02 -11.20 -10.67
C LYS A 84 6.16 -11.28 -9.67
N LYS A 85 7.16 -12.11 -9.95
CA LYS A 85 8.30 -12.40 -9.04
C LYS A 85 9.06 -11.17 -8.56
N GLY A 86 9.22 -10.16 -9.40
CA GLY A 86 9.96 -8.92 -9.08
C GLY A 86 9.13 -7.82 -8.41
N GLN A 87 7.85 -8.07 -8.12
CA GLN A 87 6.98 -7.07 -7.48
C GLN A 87 7.22 -7.01 -5.97
N ILE A 88 7.10 -5.80 -5.42
CA ILE A 88 7.09 -5.54 -3.99
C ILE A 88 5.64 -5.37 -3.55
N ILE A 89 5.22 -6.12 -2.54
CA ILE A 89 3.87 -6.04 -1.98
C ILE A 89 3.93 -5.36 -0.62
N VAL A 90 3.17 -4.30 -0.45
CA VAL A 90 3.03 -3.55 0.81
C VAL A 90 1.60 -3.67 1.30
N SER A 91 1.37 -4.36 2.40
CA SER A 91 0.04 -4.62 2.94
C SER A 91 -0.32 -3.68 4.10
N PHE A 92 -1.46 -3.03 3.97
CA PHE A 92 -2.14 -2.27 5.05
C PHE A 92 -3.19 -3.11 5.77
N VAL A 93 -3.21 -4.43 5.54
CA VAL A 93 -4.20 -5.35 6.12
C VAL A 93 -3.66 -5.93 7.42
N SER A 94 -4.18 -5.50 8.56
CA SER A 94 -3.69 -5.88 9.89
C SER A 94 -3.76 -7.39 10.14
N THR A 95 -4.83 -8.05 9.72
CA THR A 95 -5.13 -9.47 10.02
C THR A 95 -4.37 -10.48 9.16
N LEU A 96 -3.71 -10.04 8.08
CA LEU A 96 -2.90 -10.92 7.25
C LEU A 96 -1.44 -10.88 7.71
N ASN A 97 -0.91 -12.02 8.14
CA ASN A 97 0.50 -12.17 8.48
C ASN A 97 1.37 -12.33 7.21
N ILE A 98 2.69 -12.20 7.37
CA ILE A 98 3.65 -12.32 6.24
C ILE A 98 3.53 -13.66 5.52
N LYS A 99 3.33 -14.77 6.26
CA LYS A 99 3.19 -16.12 5.67
C LYS A 99 1.98 -16.19 4.75
N ASN A 100 0.82 -15.71 5.22
CA ASN A 100 -0.41 -15.69 4.42
C ASN A 100 -0.28 -14.81 3.19
N LEU A 101 0.33 -13.62 3.34
CA LEU A 101 0.57 -12.72 2.22
C LEU A 101 1.52 -13.33 1.18
N LYS A 102 2.59 -14.03 1.60
CA LYS A 102 3.49 -14.75 0.68
C LYS A 102 2.75 -15.81 -0.13
N THR A 103 1.84 -16.55 0.50
CA THR A 103 1.01 -17.55 -0.19
C THR A 103 0.06 -16.88 -1.19
N LEU A 104 -0.64 -15.83 -0.77
CA LEU A 104 -1.63 -15.13 -1.60
C LEU A 104 -1.02 -14.36 -2.77
N CYS A 105 0.19 -13.84 -2.60
CA CYS A 105 0.86 -13.00 -3.60
C CYS A 105 1.97 -13.74 -4.35
N ASN A 106 2.05 -15.08 -4.24
CA ASN A 106 3.02 -15.86 -5.00
C ASN A 106 2.88 -15.55 -6.51
N PRO A 107 3.99 -15.37 -7.27
CA PRO A 107 5.39 -15.55 -6.93
C PRO A 107 6.14 -14.29 -6.41
N ALA A 108 5.45 -13.21 -6.01
CA ALA A 108 6.11 -12.06 -5.38
C ALA A 108 6.77 -12.46 -4.06
N LYS A 109 8.07 -12.18 -3.92
CA LYS A 109 8.86 -12.62 -2.75
C LYS A 109 9.02 -11.55 -1.69
N VAL A 110 8.95 -10.27 -2.08
CA VAL A 110 9.14 -9.13 -1.19
C VAL A 110 7.78 -8.68 -0.65
N ILE A 111 7.52 -9.01 0.60
CA ILE A 111 6.27 -8.70 1.29
C ILE A 111 6.57 -7.84 2.51
N ILE A 112 5.95 -6.69 2.60
CA ILE A 112 6.07 -5.75 3.73
C ILE A 112 4.68 -5.48 4.30
N LYS A 113 4.54 -5.50 5.60
CA LYS A 113 3.39 -4.93 6.32
C LYS A 113 3.69 -3.48 6.65
N ALA A 114 2.73 -2.60 6.45
CA ALA A 114 2.85 -1.19 6.80
C ALA A 114 1.56 -0.68 7.43
N ALA A 115 1.68 0.09 8.51
CA ALA A 115 0.56 0.70 9.22
C ALA A 115 0.67 2.24 9.20
N PRO A 116 0.38 2.88 8.06
CA PRO A 116 0.29 4.34 8.00
C PRO A 116 -1.01 4.82 8.64
N LEU A 117 -1.02 6.08 9.06
CA LEU A 117 -2.18 6.77 9.63
C LEU A 117 -2.79 7.77 8.64
N PRO A 118 -4.05 8.21 8.86
CA PRO A 118 -4.72 9.17 7.97
C PRO A 118 -3.95 10.48 7.76
N MET A 119 -3.15 10.92 8.74
CA MET A 119 -2.32 12.12 8.67
C MET A 119 -1.14 12.03 7.69
N ALA A 120 -1.01 10.92 6.96
CA ALA A 120 -0.04 10.78 5.87
C ALA A 120 -0.24 11.84 4.77
N SER A 121 -1.46 12.31 4.54
CA SER A 121 -1.77 13.40 3.62
C SER A 121 -1.07 14.72 3.97
N ASP A 122 -0.72 14.91 5.23
CA ASP A 122 -0.07 16.11 5.75
C ASP A 122 1.40 15.89 6.12
N SER A 123 1.94 14.72 5.71
CA SER A 123 3.32 14.28 5.96
C SER A 123 3.65 14.13 7.47
N LEU A 124 2.64 13.80 8.27
CA LEU A 124 2.74 13.63 9.72
C LEU A 124 2.48 12.19 10.19
N SER A 125 2.40 11.22 9.28
CA SER A 125 2.10 9.83 9.63
C SER A 125 3.29 9.13 10.26
N PRO A 126 3.23 8.70 11.53
CA PRO A 126 4.13 7.65 12.02
C PRO A 126 3.71 6.32 11.38
N THR A 127 4.54 5.79 10.50
CA THR A 127 4.25 4.53 9.81
C THR A 127 5.11 3.41 10.37
N ILE A 128 4.47 2.35 10.85
CA ILE A 128 5.16 1.14 11.29
C ILE A 128 5.36 0.24 10.07
N ILE A 129 6.56 -0.30 9.87
CA ILE A 129 6.85 -1.25 8.79
C ILE A 129 7.53 -2.52 9.32
N PHE A 130 7.23 -3.66 8.68
CA PHE A 130 7.89 -4.94 8.91
C PHE A 130 7.75 -5.86 7.69
N PRO A 131 8.80 -6.57 7.26
CA PRO A 131 10.21 -6.36 7.61
C PRO A 131 10.78 -5.04 7.06
N ASN A 132 11.99 -4.69 7.48
CA ASN A 132 12.67 -3.52 6.94
C ASN A 132 12.94 -3.68 5.44
N HIS A 133 12.65 -2.62 4.68
CA HIS A 133 12.96 -2.57 3.25
C HIS A 133 13.31 -1.14 2.87
N ARG A 134 14.55 -0.91 2.44
CA ARG A 134 15.13 0.43 2.20
C ARG A 134 14.23 1.34 1.35
N LEU A 135 13.77 0.85 0.19
CA LEU A 135 12.94 1.64 -0.71
C LEU A 135 11.58 2.00 -0.08
N ILE A 136 10.92 1.03 0.58
CA ILE A 136 9.60 1.27 1.20
C ILE A 136 9.74 2.18 2.41
N LYS A 137 10.79 2.00 3.22
CA LYS A 137 11.12 2.92 4.32
C LYS A 137 11.27 4.34 3.80
N SER A 138 12.09 4.56 2.79
CA SER A 138 12.31 5.88 2.19
C SER A 138 11.04 6.50 1.61
N LEU A 139 10.11 5.70 1.04
CA LEU A 139 8.82 6.22 0.57
C LEU A 139 7.95 6.74 1.72
N PHE A 140 7.87 6.00 2.82
CA PHE A 140 7.08 6.43 3.98
C PHE A 140 7.74 7.59 4.74
N GLU A 141 9.07 7.69 4.76
CA GLU A 141 9.81 8.83 5.33
C GLU A 141 9.49 10.16 4.62
N LEU A 142 9.01 10.13 3.37
CA LEU A 142 8.55 11.32 2.65
C LEU A 142 7.17 11.82 3.12
N ILE A 143 6.43 11.01 3.85
CA ILE A 143 5.08 11.33 4.31
C ILE A 143 4.91 11.18 5.83
N GLY A 144 6.04 11.18 6.55
CA GLY A 144 6.07 11.15 8.01
C GLY A 144 7.27 10.42 8.57
N SER A 145 7.20 9.99 9.82
CA SER A 145 8.25 9.19 10.47
C SER A 145 8.03 7.69 10.21
N VAL A 146 9.10 6.89 10.28
CA VAL A 146 9.03 5.44 10.10
C VAL A 146 9.61 4.71 11.30
N VAL A 147 8.83 3.77 11.83
CA VAL A 147 9.26 2.83 12.87
C VAL A 147 9.39 1.44 12.26
N VAL A 148 10.59 0.88 12.28
CA VAL A 148 10.85 -0.49 11.81
C VAL A 148 10.68 -1.44 12.97
N ALA A 149 9.70 -2.34 12.90
CA ALA A 149 9.52 -3.38 13.91
C ALA A 149 10.61 -4.46 13.80
N LYS A 150 11.09 -4.97 14.93
CA LYS A 150 12.13 -5.99 15.00
C LYS A 150 11.64 -7.38 14.54
N ASN A 151 10.36 -7.65 14.75
CA ASN A 151 9.70 -8.89 14.34
C ASN A 151 8.20 -8.68 14.13
N GLU A 152 7.50 -9.70 13.62
CA GLU A 152 6.08 -9.60 13.32
C GLU A 152 5.20 -9.42 14.57
N LYS A 153 5.61 -10.00 15.71
CA LYS A 153 4.91 -9.82 16.99
C LYS A 153 4.93 -8.36 17.43
N GLN A 154 6.11 -7.73 17.39
CA GLN A 154 6.24 -6.31 17.71
C GLN A 154 5.45 -5.44 16.73
N ASN A 155 5.51 -5.74 15.42
CA ASN A 155 4.71 -5.04 14.42
C ASN A 155 3.21 -5.07 14.76
N ASN A 156 2.68 -6.23 15.14
CA ASN A 156 1.28 -6.38 15.48
C ASN A 156 0.90 -5.60 16.76
N HIS A 157 1.76 -5.61 17.79
CA HIS A 157 1.54 -4.80 18.99
C HIS A 157 1.52 -3.31 18.70
N LEU A 158 2.51 -2.80 17.96
CA LEU A 158 2.57 -1.38 17.57
C LEU A 158 1.37 -0.99 16.71
N TRP A 159 0.91 -1.89 15.83
CA TRP A 159 -0.27 -1.64 14.99
C TRP A 159 -1.52 -1.45 15.83
N VAL A 160 -1.77 -2.31 16.83
CA VAL A 160 -2.92 -2.18 17.74
C VAL A 160 -2.87 -0.86 18.51
N MET A 161 -1.68 -0.42 18.92
CA MET A 161 -1.52 0.85 19.66
C MET A 161 -1.74 2.10 18.78
N SER A 162 -1.67 1.97 17.47
CA SER A 162 -1.85 3.06 16.50
C SER A 162 -3.25 3.13 15.86
N SER A 163 -4.16 2.22 16.25
CA SER A 163 -5.49 2.06 15.62
C SER A 163 -6.58 2.87 16.30
#